data_93b9fb08b963d05cda18903bfb21d232
#
_entry.id   93b9fb08b963d05cda18903bfb21d232
#
_cell.length_a   1.000
_cell.length_b   1.000
_cell.length_c   1.000
_cell.angle_alpha   90.00
_cell.angle_beta   90.00
_cell.angle_gamma   90.00
#
_symmetry.space_group_name_H-M   'P 1'
#
loop_
_entity.id
_entity.type
_entity.pdbx_description
1 polymer ?
#
loop_
_entity_poly.entity_id
_entity_poly.type
_entity_poly.pdbx_seq_one_letter_code
_entity_poly.pdbx_strand_id
1 'polypeptide(L)'
;VEKVELDDLLRRADCITLHTPLTDETRNILSAENLAKTKKGVRIVNCARGGLIDEAALAEALDSGHVAGAALDVFQTEPAKESPLFGKPNFVCTPHLGASTTEAQVNVALQVAEQMADYLVNGGVTNALNMPSLSAEEAPKLRPYMGLAESLGSLVGQLAHGNLTRISIEREGAAAALSGK
;
A
#
# COMPACT_ATOMS: atom_id res chain seq x y z
N VAL A 1 -15.43 -9.61 5.93
CA VAL A 1 -14.19 -9.22 6.64
C VAL A 1 -14.60 -8.25 7.74
N GLU A 2 -14.18 -8.53 8.97
CA GLU A 2 -14.40 -7.67 10.13
C GLU A 2 -13.24 -6.68 10.26
N LYS A 3 -13.53 -5.40 10.46
CA LYS A 3 -12.54 -4.37 10.78
C LYS A 3 -12.42 -4.32 12.29
N VAL A 4 -11.21 -4.45 12.81
CA VAL A 4 -10.90 -4.42 14.24
C VAL A 4 -9.68 -3.57 14.52
N GLU A 5 -9.49 -3.13 15.75
CA GLU A 5 -8.28 -2.45 16.22
C GLU A 5 -7.10 -3.42 16.31
N LEU A 6 -5.86 -2.90 16.23
CA LEU A 6 -4.65 -3.71 16.21
C LEU A 6 -4.55 -4.67 17.39
N ASP A 7 -4.79 -4.18 18.60
CA ASP A 7 -4.70 -4.99 19.82
C ASP A 7 -5.72 -6.14 19.85
N ASP A 8 -6.89 -5.96 19.26
CA ASP A 8 -7.90 -7.02 19.15
C ASP A 8 -7.49 -8.04 18.08
N LEU A 9 -6.96 -7.57 16.95
CA LEU A 9 -6.40 -8.43 15.90
C LEU A 9 -5.29 -9.32 16.47
N LEU A 10 -4.32 -8.75 17.17
CA LEU A 10 -3.19 -9.49 17.74
C LEU A 10 -3.65 -10.60 18.67
N ARG A 11 -4.63 -10.32 19.54
CA ARG A 11 -5.18 -11.32 20.48
C ARG A 11 -6.01 -12.43 19.81
N ARG A 12 -6.60 -12.16 18.66
CA ARG A 12 -7.56 -13.08 18.02
C ARG A 12 -6.97 -13.88 16.85
N ALA A 13 -5.98 -13.34 16.17
CA ALA A 13 -5.45 -13.92 14.96
C ALA A 13 -4.64 -15.21 15.20
N ASP A 14 -4.90 -16.24 14.41
CA ASP A 14 -4.09 -17.46 14.33
C ASP A 14 -2.99 -17.35 13.27
N CYS A 15 -3.19 -16.47 12.28
CA CYS A 15 -2.21 -16.11 11.27
C CYS A 15 -2.28 -14.60 11.00
N ILE A 16 -1.13 -13.95 10.95
CA ILE A 16 -1.00 -12.52 10.66
C ILE A 16 -0.22 -12.36 9.36
N THR A 17 -0.79 -11.63 8.42
CA THR A 17 -0.09 -11.20 7.19
C THR A 17 -0.07 -9.68 7.10
N LEU A 18 1.09 -9.13 6.74
CA LEU A 18 1.31 -7.69 6.69
C LEU A 18 1.18 -7.17 5.26
N HIS A 19 0.43 -6.07 5.08
CA HIS A 19 0.17 -5.43 3.79
C HIS A 19 0.23 -3.90 3.87
N THR A 20 0.89 -3.36 4.90
CA THR A 20 1.03 -1.91 5.10
C THR A 20 2.33 -1.39 4.50
N PRO A 21 2.40 -0.11 4.07
CA PRO A 21 3.67 0.54 3.77
C PRO A 21 4.50 0.72 5.05
N LEU A 22 5.81 0.87 4.91
CA LEU A 22 6.67 1.27 6.03
C LEU A 22 6.59 2.80 6.22
N THR A 23 6.06 3.20 7.36
CA THR A 23 5.99 4.59 7.84
C THR A 23 6.51 4.65 9.28
N ASP A 24 6.63 5.84 9.86
CA ASP A 24 7.01 5.96 11.26
C ASP A 24 5.97 5.30 12.20
N GLU A 25 4.70 5.28 11.82
CA GLU A 25 3.61 4.67 12.59
C GLU A 25 3.57 3.13 12.46
N THR A 26 4.01 2.60 11.31
CA THR A 26 3.99 1.15 11.05
C THR A 26 5.33 0.47 11.30
N ARG A 27 6.39 1.24 11.54
CA ARG A 27 7.71 0.70 11.90
C ARG A 27 7.60 -0.16 13.14
N ASN A 28 8.10 -1.39 13.05
CA ASN A 28 8.02 -2.39 14.11
C ASN A 28 6.59 -2.56 14.66
N ILE A 29 5.57 -2.52 13.77
CA ILE A 29 4.18 -2.79 14.17
C ILE A 29 4.05 -4.15 14.86
N LEU A 30 4.92 -5.12 14.49
CA LEU A 30 5.16 -6.34 15.25
C LEU A 30 6.48 -6.22 16.05
N SER A 31 6.45 -5.36 17.07
CA SER A 31 7.48 -5.24 18.09
C SER A 31 7.45 -6.39 19.09
N ALA A 32 8.45 -6.49 19.98
CA ALA A 32 8.45 -7.45 21.07
C ALA A 32 7.17 -7.36 21.93
N GLU A 33 6.72 -6.14 22.24
CA GLU A 33 5.48 -5.91 23.00
C GLU A 33 4.25 -6.44 22.26
N ASN A 34 4.13 -6.15 20.97
CA ASN A 34 2.98 -6.58 20.16
C ASN A 34 3.01 -8.07 19.86
N LEU A 35 4.17 -8.66 19.67
CA LEU A 35 4.33 -10.12 19.55
C LEU A 35 3.88 -10.84 20.82
N ALA A 36 4.19 -10.30 22.01
CA ALA A 36 3.75 -10.86 23.28
C ALA A 36 2.21 -10.87 23.47
N LYS A 37 1.48 -9.95 22.78
CA LYS A 37 0.02 -9.89 22.80
C LYS A 37 -0.64 -10.93 21.89
N THR A 38 0.11 -11.53 20.98
CA THR A 38 -0.44 -12.51 20.04
C THR A 38 -0.77 -13.85 20.70
N LYS A 39 -1.61 -14.63 20.04
CA LYS A 39 -1.85 -16.00 20.48
C LYS A 39 -0.57 -16.82 20.43
N LYS A 40 -0.37 -17.65 21.43
CA LYS A 40 0.67 -18.69 21.37
C LYS A 40 0.39 -19.63 20.18
N GLY A 41 1.40 -19.84 19.36
CA GLY A 41 1.28 -20.64 18.15
C GLY A 41 0.86 -19.85 16.91
N VAL A 42 0.81 -18.51 16.97
CA VAL A 42 0.54 -17.66 15.82
C VAL A 42 1.56 -17.89 14.69
N ARG A 43 1.11 -17.73 13.44
CA ARG A 43 1.96 -17.74 12.26
C ARG A 43 2.02 -16.35 11.65
N ILE A 44 3.19 -15.94 11.14
CA ILE A 44 3.43 -14.59 10.64
C ILE A 44 3.96 -14.65 9.21
N VAL A 45 3.38 -13.84 8.32
CA VAL A 45 3.82 -13.70 6.93
C VAL A 45 4.06 -12.23 6.63
N ASN A 46 5.22 -11.89 6.08
CA ASN A 46 5.52 -10.54 5.63
C ASN A 46 6.13 -10.57 4.22
N CYS A 47 5.30 -10.19 3.25
CA CYS A 47 5.71 -9.92 1.87
C CYS A 47 5.48 -8.45 1.49
N ALA A 48 5.35 -7.55 2.48
CA ALA A 48 5.07 -6.14 2.26
C ALA A 48 6.36 -5.30 2.26
N ARG A 49 6.90 -5.02 3.44
CA ARG A 49 8.13 -4.22 3.59
C ARG A 49 8.95 -4.71 4.78
N GLY A 50 10.28 -4.67 4.65
CA GLY A 50 11.19 -4.80 5.78
C GLY A 50 11.00 -3.67 6.79
N GLY A 51 11.33 -3.91 8.06
CA GLY A 51 11.15 -2.93 9.14
C GLY A 51 9.73 -2.85 9.72
N LEU A 52 8.76 -3.60 9.20
CA LEU A 52 7.43 -3.77 9.83
C LEU A 52 7.48 -4.72 11.02
N ILE A 53 8.44 -5.62 11.05
CA ILE A 53 8.67 -6.57 12.14
C ILE A 53 10.03 -6.28 12.76
N ASP A 54 10.11 -6.31 14.07
CA ASP A 54 11.37 -6.40 14.80
C ASP A 54 11.92 -7.83 14.64
N GLU A 55 12.96 -7.98 13.80
CA GLU A 55 13.51 -9.29 13.45
C GLU A 55 14.15 -9.99 14.66
N ALA A 56 14.74 -9.23 15.60
CA ALA A 56 15.31 -9.79 16.81
C ALA A 56 14.20 -10.34 17.73
N ALA A 57 13.15 -9.55 17.94
CA ALA A 57 12.00 -9.96 18.73
C ALA A 57 11.28 -11.16 18.11
N LEU A 58 11.15 -11.20 16.77
CA LEU A 58 10.57 -12.36 16.09
C LEU A 58 11.44 -13.62 16.28
N ALA A 59 12.77 -13.46 16.23
CA ALA A 59 13.69 -14.56 16.45
C ALA A 59 13.53 -15.17 17.85
N GLU A 60 13.43 -14.36 18.88
CA GLU A 60 13.16 -14.79 20.27
C GLU A 60 11.78 -15.46 20.40
N ALA A 61 10.77 -14.90 19.72
CA ALA A 61 9.42 -15.47 19.74
C ALA A 61 9.33 -16.84 19.05
N LEU A 62 10.13 -17.08 17.99
CA LEU A 62 10.28 -18.38 17.35
C LEU A 62 11.02 -19.37 18.27
N ASP A 63 12.10 -18.96 18.91
CA ASP A 63 12.88 -19.81 19.81
C ASP A 63 12.08 -20.24 21.05
N SER A 64 11.26 -19.36 21.58
CA SER A 64 10.37 -19.68 22.71
C SER A 64 9.16 -20.52 22.31
N GLY A 65 8.90 -20.70 21.02
CA GLY A 65 7.70 -21.36 20.51
C GLY A 65 6.41 -20.55 20.71
N HIS A 66 6.52 -19.28 21.03
CA HIS A 66 5.36 -18.36 21.05
C HIS A 66 4.82 -18.17 19.64
N VAL A 67 5.70 -17.90 18.68
CA VAL A 67 5.40 -17.91 17.23
C VAL A 67 5.70 -19.31 16.70
N ALA A 68 4.72 -19.97 16.12
CA ALA A 68 4.86 -21.33 15.60
C ALA A 68 5.63 -21.39 14.27
N GLY A 69 5.65 -20.29 13.52
CA GLY A 69 6.40 -20.19 12.27
C GLY A 69 6.26 -18.81 11.65
N ALA A 70 7.26 -18.43 10.85
CA ALA A 70 7.23 -17.19 10.11
C ALA A 70 7.78 -17.37 8.68
N ALA A 71 7.25 -16.56 7.76
CA ALA A 71 7.68 -16.49 6.37
C ALA A 71 7.89 -15.02 5.96
N LEU A 72 9.10 -14.68 5.53
CA LEU A 72 9.47 -13.33 5.13
C LEU A 72 10.05 -13.30 3.71
N ASP A 73 9.53 -12.41 2.88
CA ASP A 73 10.12 -12.05 1.58
C ASP A 73 10.93 -10.75 1.64
N VAL A 74 10.81 -10.02 2.76
CA VAL A 74 11.38 -8.67 2.95
C VAL A 74 12.09 -8.56 4.28
N PHE A 75 13.18 -7.78 4.33
CA PHE A 75 14.03 -7.62 5.50
C PHE A 75 14.34 -6.14 5.77
N GLN A 76 14.70 -5.83 7.01
CA GLN A 76 15.08 -4.47 7.40
C GLN A 76 16.29 -3.94 6.61
N THR A 77 17.22 -4.84 6.27
CA THR A 77 18.36 -4.55 5.41
C THR A 77 18.33 -5.48 4.21
N GLU A 78 18.29 -4.93 3.02
CA GLU A 78 18.26 -5.70 1.77
C GLU A 78 19.43 -5.29 0.85
N PRO A 79 20.10 -6.23 0.17
CA PRO A 79 19.89 -7.69 0.28
C PRO A 79 20.30 -8.23 1.64
N ALA A 80 19.47 -9.09 2.23
CA ALA A 80 19.70 -9.68 3.53
C ALA A 80 20.84 -10.72 3.44
N LYS A 81 22.03 -10.37 3.92
CA LYS A 81 23.17 -11.30 4.01
C LYS A 81 23.22 -12.02 5.35
N GLU A 82 22.75 -11.34 6.39
CA GLU A 82 22.72 -11.81 7.77
C GLU A 82 21.39 -11.40 8.41
N SER A 83 20.76 -12.30 9.14
CA SER A 83 19.59 -12.01 9.97
C SER A 83 19.53 -12.99 11.13
N PRO A 84 19.08 -12.57 12.33
CA PRO A 84 18.87 -13.47 13.47
C PRO A 84 17.84 -14.58 13.19
N LEU A 85 17.10 -14.47 12.12
CA LEU A 85 16.07 -15.42 11.69
C LEU A 85 16.63 -16.58 10.88
N PHE A 86 17.80 -16.42 10.26
CA PHE A 86 18.34 -17.44 9.37
C PHE A 86 18.73 -18.72 10.14
N GLY A 87 18.41 -19.85 9.54
CA GLY A 87 18.67 -21.17 10.14
C GLY A 87 17.68 -21.63 11.21
N LYS A 88 16.68 -20.81 11.55
CA LYS A 88 15.65 -21.24 12.50
C LYS A 88 14.71 -22.28 11.87
N PRO A 89 14.32 -23.35 12.60
CA PRO A 89 13.61 -24.49 12.03
C PRO A 89 12.21 -24.17 11.47
N ASN A 90 11.56 -23.16 12.02
CA ASN A 90 10.19 -22.76 11.65
C ASN A 90 10.17 -21.43 10.88
N PHE A 91 11.26 -21.11 10.22
CA PHE A 91 11.42 -19.88 9.45
C PHE A 91 11.69 -20.19 7.98
N VAL A 92 10.94 -19.52 7.08
CA VAL A 92 11.13 -19.59 5.63
C VAL A 92 11.33 -18.17 5.11
N CYS A 93 12.24 -18.00 4.17
CA CYS A 93 12.44 -16.71 3.53
C CYS A 93 12.72 -16.83 2.04
N THR A 94 12.45 -15.72 1.34
CA THR A 94 12.79 -15.49 -0.06
C THR A 94 13.49 -14.13 -0.18
N PRO A 95 14.31 -13.91 -1.22
CA PRO A 95 15.10 -12.70 -1.36
C PRO A 95 14.36 -11.55 -2.06
N HIS A 96 13.17 -11.16 -1.58
CA HIS A 96 12.31 -10.12 -2.13
C HIS A 96 11.86 -10.44 -3.56
N LEU A 97 11.19 -11.58 -3.73
CA LEU A 97 10.78 -12.11 -5.03
C LEU A 97 9.40 -11.62 -5.50
N GLY A 98 8.62 -10.93 -4.69
CA GLY A 98 7.24 -10.59 -4.98
C GLY A 98 7.00 -9.93 -6.35
N ALA A 99 7.91 -9.05 -6.79
CA ALA A 99 7.88 -8.42 -8.11
C ALA A 99 8.96 -8.93 -9.08
N SER A 100 9.76 -9.92 -8.69
CA SER A 100 10.94 -10.37 -9.43
C SER A 100 10.77 -11.73 -10.09
N THR A 101 9.57 -12.33 -10.00
CA THR A 101 9.25 -13.54 -10.75
C THR A 101 9.01 -13.19 -12.23
N THR A 102 9.31 -14.12 -13.14
CA THR A 102 9.05 -13.93 -14.58
C THR A 102 7.58 -13.57 -14.85
N GLU A 103 6.66 -14.24 -14.16
CA GLU A 103 5.23 -13.98 -14.27
C GLU A 103 4.87 -12.55 -13.81
N ALA A 104 5.38 -12.11 -12.66
CA ALA A 104 5.13 -10.76 -12.15
C ALA A 104 5.66 -9.69 -13.12
N GLN A 105 6.86 -9.87 -13.67
CA GLN A 105 7.44 -8.92 -14.61
C GLN A 105 6.65 -8.84 -15.93
N VAL A 106 6.18 -9.96 -16.45
CA VAL A 106 5.32 -9.97 -17.64
C VAL A 106 4.00 -9.27 -17.36
N ASN A 107 3.35 -9.60 -16.25
CA ASN A 107 2.08 -9.00 -15.89
C ASN A 107 2.19 -7.48 -15.66
N VAL A 108 3.24 -7.02 -14.97
CA VAL A 108 3.49 -5.58 -14.77
C VAL A 108 3.75 -4.89 -16.11
N ALA A 109 4.55 -5.47 -17.00
CA ALA A 109 4.82 -4.89 -18.31
C ALA A 109 3.55 -4.76 -19.16
N LEU A 110 2.69 -5.77 -19.16
CA LEU A 110 1.39 -5.71 -19.84
C LEU A 110 0.47 -4.65 -19.25
N GLN A 111 0.33 -4.61 -17.94
CA GLN A 111 -0.50 -3.61 -17.26
C GLN A 111 -0.02 -2.17 -17.53
N VAL A 112 1.28 -1.93 -17.49
CA VAL A 112 1.84 -0.60 -17.81
C VAL A 112 1.59 -0.24 -19.27
N ALA A 113 1.77 -1.18 -20.20
CA ALA A 113 1.51 -0.93 -21.61
C ALA A 113 0.02 -0.61 -21.87
N GLU A 114 -0.90 -1.34 -21.25
CA GLU A 114 -2.34 -1.08 -21.33
C GLU A 114 -2.71 0.30 -20.74
N GLN A 115 -2.18 0.64 -19.56
CA GLN A 115 -2.43 1.94 -18.94
C GLN A 115 -1.88 3.10 -19.78
N MET A 116 -0.69 2.94 -20.36
CA MET A 116 -0.12 3.93 -21.27
C MET A 116 -0.95 4.07 -22.56
N ALA A 117 -1.40 2.97 -23.14
CA ALA A 117 -2.27 2.97 -24.33
C ALA A 117 -3.59 3.68 -24.02
N ASP A 118 -4.23 3.36 -22.92
CA ASP A 118 -5.46 4.02 -22.48
C ASP A 118 -5.28 5.52 -22.26
N TYR A 119 -4.18 5.92 -21.66
CA TYR A 119 -3.88 7.34 -21.48
C TYR A 119 -3.67 8.07 -22.82
N LEU A 120 -2.87 7.50 -23.71
CA LEU A 120 -2.52 8.14 -24.99
C LEU A 120 -3.66 8.16 -25.99
N VAL A 121 -4.48 7.10 -26.03
CA VAL A 121 -5.58 6.97 -27.02
C VAL A 121 -6.89 7.54 -26.49
N ASN A 122 -7.24 7.22 -25.24
CA ASN A 122 -8.54 7.52 -24.67
C ASN A 122 -8.49 8.64 -23.63
N GLY A 123 -7.31 9.01 -23.14
CA GLY A 123 -7.12 9.97 -22.06
C GLY A 123 -7.53 9.40 -20.70
N GLY A 124 -7.69 8.07 -20.58
CA GLY A 124 -7.92 7.39 -19.31
C GLY A 124 -6.69 7.46 -18.42
N VAL A 125 -6.88 7.71 -17.14
CA VAL A 125 -5.81 7.76 -16.14
C VAL A 125 -6.11 6.73 -15.06
N THR A 126 -5.32 5.68 -14.98
CA THR A 126 -5.45 4.65 -13.96
C THR A 126 -4.15 4.48 -13.20
N ASN A 127 -4.23 4.36 -11.88
CA ASN A 127 -3.08 4.17 -11.00
C ASN A 127 -1.98 5.23 -11.10
N ALA A 128 -2.30 6.46 -11.51
CA ALA A 128 -1.35 7.57 -11.52
C ALA A 128 -1.04 8.03 -10.09
N LEU A 129 0.24 8.38 -9.82
CA LEU A 129 0.67 8.84 -8.49
C LEU A 129 0.30 10.31 -8.23
N ASN A 130 0.16 11.10 -9.28
CA ASN A 130 0.01 12.56 -9.25
C ASN A 130 -1.30 13.06 -9.86
N MET A 131 -2.18 12.17 -10.23
CA MET A 131 -3.49 12.50 -10.80
C MET A 131 -4.55 11.55 -10.24
N PRO A 132 -5.79 12.01 -10.03
CA PRO A 132 -6.89 11.13 -9.69
C PRO A 132 -7.17 10.15 -10.83
N SER A 133 -7.61 8.95 -10.48
CA SER A 133 -7.97 7.93 -11.47
C SER A 133 -9.21 8.36 -12.25
N LEU A 134 -9.13 8.21 -13.57
CA LEU A 134 -10.19 8.51 -14.52
C LEU A 134 -10.26 7.38 -15.54
N SER A 135 -11.36 6.65 -15.56
CA SER A 135 -11.51 5.54 -16.51
C SER A 135 -11.59 6.04 -17.96
N ALA A 136 -11.23 5.16 -18.91
CA ALA A 136 -11.32 5.47 -20.33
C ALA A 136 -12.76 5.81 -20.76
N GLU A 137 -13.78 5.29 -20.09
CA GLU A 137 -15.21 5.59 -20.36
C GLU A 137 -15.61 6.98 -19.83
N GLU A 138 -15.03 7.41 -18.71
CA GLU A 138 -15.33 8.69 -18.06
C GLU A 138 -14.52 9.84 -18.67
N ALA A 139 -13.30 9.57 -19.14
CA ALA A 139 -12.39 10.56 -19.66
C ALA A 139 -12.99 11.48 -20.73
N PRO A 140 -13.70 10.99 -21.76
CA PRO A 140 -14.30 11.85 -22.77
C PRO A 140 -15.38 12.79 -22.21
N LYS A 141 -16.12 12.35 -21.19
CA LYS A 141 -17.19 13.12 -20.55
C LYS A 141 -16.67 14.19 -19.60
N LEU A 142 -15.58 13.87 -18.88
CA LEU A 142 -15.03 14.73 -17.83
C LEU A 142 -13.96 15.69 -18.35
N ARG A 143 -13.29 15.40 -19.46
CA ARG A 143 -12.21 16.22 -20.03
C ARG A 143 -12.58 17.71 -20.20
N PRO A 144 -13.78 18.09 -20.75
CA PRO A 144 -14.15 19.51 -20.87
C PRO A 144 -14.25 20.20 -19.50
N TYR A 145 -14.76 19.50 -18.49
CA TYR A 145 -14.90 20.04 -17.14
C TYR A 145 -13.55 20.13 -16.42
N MET A 146 -12.63 19.21 -16.67
CA MET A 146 -11.25 19.27 -16.15
C MET A 146 -10.52 20.48 -16.71
N GLY A 147 -10.60 20.74 -18.01
CA GLY A 147 -10.00 21.93 -18.63
C GLY A 147 -10.59 23.24 -18.07
N LEU A 148 -11.90 23.26 -17.84
CA LEU A 148 -12.56 24.40 -17.19
C LEU A 148 -12.07 24.57 -15.73
N ALA A 149 -11.99 23.50 -14.97
CA ALA A 149 -11.52 23.54 -13.59
C ALA A 149 -10.06 24.01 -13.48
N GLU A 150 -9.20 23.57 -14.39
CA GLU A 150 -7.82 24.01 -14.48
C GLU A 150 -7.72 25.53 -14.77
N SER A 151 -8.51 25.99 -15.73
CA SER A 151 -8.57 27.41 -16.09
C SER A 151 -9.08 28.28 -14.94
N LEU A 152 -10.15 27.85 -14.26
CA LEU A 152 -10.69 28.52 -13.07
C LEU A 152 -9.70 28.49 -11.90
N GLY A 153 -9.07 27.36 -11.66
CA GLY A 153 -8.05 27.21 -10.62
C GLY A 153 -6.85 28.11 -10.85
N SER A 154 -6.39 28.21 -12.10
CA SER A 154 -5.32 29.14 -12.49
C SER A 154 -5.72 30.61 -12.26
N LEU A 155 -6.94 30.99 -12.65
CA LEU A 155 -7.45 32.34 -12.42
C LEU A 155 -7.54 32.70 -10.93
N VAL A 156 -8.14 31.80 -10.13
CA VAL A 156 -8.28 31.99 -8.68
C VAL A 156 -6.91 32.07 -8.02
N GLY A 157 -5.96 31.20 -8.43
CA GLY A 157 -4.59 31.23 -7.91
C GLY A 157 -3.83 32.52 -8.17
N GLN A 158 -4.12 33.20 -9.26
CA GLN A 158 -3.55 34.54 -9.57
C GLN A 158 -4.22 35.68 -8.80
N LEU A 159 -5.49 35.54 -8.44
CA LEU A 159 -6.26 36.55 -7.72
C LEU A 159 -6.19 36.40 -6.22
N ALA A 160 -5.94 35.19 -5.72
CA ALA A 160 -5.91 34.92 -4.30
C ALA A 160 -4.62 35.43 -3.66
N HIS A 161 -4.75 36.25 -2.63
CA HIS A 161 -3.63 36.73 -1.81
C HIS A 161 -3.67 36.03 -0.45
N GLY A 162 -2.63 35.27 -0.12
CA GLY A 162 -2.49 34.58 1.14
C GLY A 162 -2.73 33.05 1.04
N ASN A 163 -2.80 32.38 2.21
CA ASN A 163 -3.01 30.94 2.25
C ASN A 163 -4.49 30.59 2.06
N LEU A 164 -4.76 29.79 1.04
CA LEU A 164 -6.09 29.22 0.81
C LEU A 164 -6.41 28.23 1.92
N THR A 165 -7.48 28.48 2.66
CA THR A 165 -7.94 27.59 3.75
C THR A 165 -9.07 26.66 3.32
N ARG A 166 -9.78 27.01 2.22
CA ARG A 166 -10.90 26.23 1.71
C ARG A 166 -11.14 26.51 0.23
N ILE A 167 -11.42 25.45 -0.52
CA ILE A 167 -11.93 25.48 -1.90
C ILE A 167 -13.28 24.76 -1.91
N SER A 168 -14.31 25.38 -2.47
CA SER A 168 -15.62 24.76 -2.71
C SER A 168 -15.91 24.77 -4.21
N ILE A 169 -16.34 23.64 -4.74
CA ILE A 169 -16.73 23.48 -6.13
C ILE A 169 -18.19 23.06 -6.16
N GLU A 170 -19.04 23.88 -6.73
CA GLU A 170 -20.46 23.60 -6.94
C GLU A 170 -20.68 23.24 -8.41
N ARG A 171 -21.47 22.20 -8.64
CA ARG A 171 -21.80 21.71 -9.98
C ARG A 171 -23.32 21.68 -10.13
N GLU A 172 -23.82 22.31 -11.22
CA GLU A 172 -25.25 22.37 -11.51
C GLU A 172 -25.57 21.82 -12.90
N GLY A 173 -26.84 21.58 -13.18
CA GLY A 173 -27.32 21.10 -14.48
C GLY A 173 -26.76 19.71 -14.83
N ALA A 174 -26.34 19.53 -16.08
CA ALA A 174 -25.79 18.28 -16.57
C ALA A 174 -24.51 17.84 -15.84
N ALA A 175 -23.72 18.81 -15.35
CA ALA A 175 -22.48 18.54 -14.60
C ALA A 175 -22.74 17.92 -13.22
N ALA A 176 -23.90 18.17 -12.61
CA ALA A 176 -24.26 17.59 -11.31
C ALA A 176 -24.47 16.07 -11.37
N ALA A 177 -24.81 15.55 -12.55
CA ALA A 177 -25.02 14.12 -12.76
C ALA A 177 -23.71 13.34 -13.02
N LEU A 178 -22.58 14.03 -13.21
CA LEU A 178 -21.30 13.39 -13.44
C LEU A 178 -20.69 12.92 -12.10
N SER A 179 -20.47 11.62 -11.98
CA SER A 179 -19.73 11.03 -10.87
C SER A 179 -18.23 11.11 -11.21
N GLY A 180 -17.49 11.95 -10.50
CA GLY A 180 -16.04 11.95 -10.47
C GLY A 180 -15.61 12.14 -9.00
N LYS A 181 -14.76 11.26 -8.49
CA LYS A 181 -14.16 11.40 -7.16
C LYS A 181 -12.90 12.24 -7.24
#